data_2a6919adf8dfa257a3f04d863f321b02
#
_entry.id   2a6919adf8dfa257a3f04d863f321b02
#
_cell.length_a   1.000
_cell.length_b   1.000
_cell.length_c   1.000
_cell.angle_alpha   90.00
_cell.angle_beta   90.00
_cell.angle_gamma   90.00
#
_symmetry.space_group_name_H-M   'P 1'
#
loop_
_entity.id
_entity.type
_entity.pdbx_description
1 polymer ?
#
loop_
_entity_poly.entity_id
_entity_poly.type
_entity_poly.pdbx_seq_one_letter_code
_entity_poly.pdbx_strand_id
1 'polypeptide(L)'
;MLATPFPARALAPPTPLRRLRLTNAHTGESFDGPYRDDLGPIAMAMDELSYFLRDHHSGEKTAIDVGIVDFLAAVMDSVGAVKATVLSAFRTRETNAMLARTTFGVADNSQHIFGRAIDLYLPSRLDEAMKAARAMQRGGVGWYPRSNFIHLDSGPVRNWTLDGGGLDQMLLHMRKLVSNGGLTISHKGEFLAGHARRPLTVQQRLAFHRMIAKAEFLAGRH
;
A
#
# COMPACT_ATOMS: atom_id res chain seq x y z
N MET A 1 24.10 -6.80 64.51
CA MET A 1 23.13 -6.80 63.38
C MET A 1 23.94 -6.65 62.11
N LEU A 2 24.07 -7.71 61.32
CA LEU A 2 24.77 -7.69 60.03
C LEU A 2 23.74 -7.33 58.94
N ALA A 3 23.96 -6.18 58.28
CA ALA A 3 23.14 -5.76 57.15
C ALA A 3 23.44 -6.67 55.92
N THR A 4 22.45 -7.39 55.44
CA THR A 4 22.55 -8.14 54.20
C THR A 4 22.61 -7.17 53.01
N PRO A 5 23.59 -7.28 52.11
CA PRO A 5 23.64 -6.42 50.94
C PRO A 5 22.47 -6.77 50.00
N PHE A 6 21.72 -5.75 49.57
CA PHE A 6 20.71 -5.90 48.50
C PHE A 6 21.42 -6.32 47.22
N PRO A 7 20.91 -7.34 46.48
CA PRO A 7 21.46 -7.69 45.17
C PRO A 7 21.29 -6.52 44.21
N ALA A 8 22.41 -6.03 43.69
CA ALA A 8 22.38 -5.04 42.60
C ALA A 8 21.64 -5.66 41.41
N ARG A 9 20.47 -5.09 41.05
CA ARG A 9 19.73 -5.47 39.87
C ARG A 9 20.59 -5.10 38.66
N ALA A 10 21.11 -6.11 37.98
CA ALA A 10 21.82 -5.90 36.69
C ALA A 10 20.89 -5.15 35.72
N LEU A 11 21.31 -3.98 35.28
CA LEU A 11 20.62 -3.24 34.24
C LEU A 11 20.64 -4.12 32.98
N ALA A 12 19.47 -4.37 32.43
CA ALA A 12 19.37 -5.06 31.12
C ALA A 12 20.22 -4.27 30.09
N PRO A 13 20.92 -4.96 29.17
CA PRO A 13 21.67 -4.28 28.13
C PRO A 13 20.73 -3.36 27.34
N PRO A 14 21.19 -2.16 26.96
CA PRO A 14 20.34 -1.22 26.20
C PRO A 14 19.83 -1.90 24.93
N THR A 15 18.53 -1.75 24.68
CA THR A 15 17.92 -2.24 23.43
C THR A 15 18.58 -1.54 22.24
N PRO A 16 19.07 -2.28 21.23
CA PRO A 16 19.75 -1.66 20.12
C PRO A 16 18.79 -0.71 19.36
N LEU A 17 19.33 0.43 18.91
CA LEU A 17 18.62 1.40 18.10
C LEU A 17 18.04 0.70 16.86
N ARG A 18 16.72 0.83 16.62
CA ARG A 18 16.09 0.36 15.40
C ARG A 18 16.24 1.42 14.32
N ARG A 19 16.83 1.03 13.20
CA ARG A 19 17.13 1.90 12.08
C ARG A 19 16.35 1.48 10.84
N LEU A 20 16.07 2.46 9.98
CA LEU A 20 15.54 2.23 8.65
C LEU A 20 16.42 2.94 7.61
N ARG A 21 16.54 2.33 6.44
CA ARG A 21 17.11 2.94 5.25
C ARG A 21 16.10 2.79 4.12
N LEU A 22 15.52 3.93 3.73
CA LEU A 22 14.44 4.01 2.76
C LEU A 22 14.81 4.96 1.63
N THR A 23 14.31 4.70 0.41
CA THR A 23 14.38 5.61 -0.73
C THR A 23 12.96 5.78 -1.29
N ASN A 24 12.54 6.99 -1.60
CA ASN A 24 11.26 7.26 -2.23
C ASN A 24 11.42 7.19 -3.76
N ALA A 25 10.63 6.34 -4.40
CA ALA A 25 10.70 6.11 -5.85
C ALA A 25 10.28 7.33 -6.69
N HIS A 26 9.46 8.22 -6.15
CA HIS A 26 8.91 9.37 -6.87
C HIS A 26 9.74 10.64 -6.68
N THR A 27 10.21 10.89 -5.44
CA THR A 27 10.96 12.11 -5.11
C THR A 27 12.47 11.93 -5.17
N GLY A 28 12.97 10.67 -5.12
CA GLY A 28 14.39 10.35 -5.01
C GLY A 28 14.98 10.63 -3.63
N GLU A 29 14.19 11.17 -2.69
CA GLU A 29 14.62 11.41 -1.31
C GLU A 29 14.94 10.11 -0.58
N SER A 30 15.78 10.20 0.46
CA SER A 30 16.16 9.05 1.28
C SER A 30 16.04 9.39 2.76
N PHE A 31 15.63 8.39 3.54
CA PHE A 31 15.72 8.39 4.98
C PHE A 31 16.74 7.32 5.40
N ASP A 32 17.73 7.65 6.22
CA ASP A 32 18.71 6.72 6.79
C ASP A 32 19.02 7.10 8.23
N GLY A 33 18.29 6.53 9.17
CA GLY A 33 18.44 6.89 10.58
C GLY A 33 17.73 5.94 11.55
N PRO A 34 18.04 6.10 12.84
CA PRO A 34 17.30 5.45 13.90
C PRO A 34 15.93 6.11 14.03
N TYR A 35 14.88 5.30 14.19
CA TYR A 35 13.52 5.79 14.43
C TYR A 35 12.98 5.40 15.80
N ARG A 36 13.67 4.48 16.50
CA ARG A 36 13.25 3.97 17.81
C ARG A 36 14.48 3.59 18.65
N ASP A 37 14.41 3.85 19.94
CA ASP A 37 15.35 3.45 20.98
C ASP A 37 14.67 2.63 22.07
N ASP A 38 15.31 2.46 23.22
CA ASP A 38 14.81 1.77 24.42
C ASP A 38 13.66 2.52 25.13
N LEU A 39 13.53 3.83 24.91
CA LEU A 39 12.45 4.67 25.43
C LEU A 39 11.24 4.69 24.52
N GLY A 40 11.38 4.26 23.25
CA GLY A 40 10.31 4.22 22.28
C GLY A 40 10.63 4.91 20.96
N PRO A 41 9.60 5.36 20.21
CA PRO A 41 9.80 6.09 18.95
C PRO A 41 10.49 7.44 19.21
N ILE A 42 11.52 7.76 18.42
CA ILE A 42 12.25 9.02 18.49
C ILE A 42 11.43 10.11 17.79
N ALA A 43 10.91 11.07 18.53
CA ALA A 43 9.95 12.07 18.01
C ALA A 43 10.46 12.82 16.77
N MET A 44 11.71 13.27 16.77
CA MET A 44 12.31 13.96 15.60
C MET A 44 12.40 13.04 14.39
N ALA A 45 12.78 11.78 14.55
CA ALA A 45 12.84 10.83 13.46
C ALA A 45 11.44 10.48 12.92
N MET A 46 10.43 10.43 13.77
CA MET A 46 9.04 10.22 13.34
C MET A 46 8.48 11.43 12.58
N ASP A 47 8.86 12.65 12.91
CA ASP A 47 8.47 13.84 12.13
C ASP A 47 9.19 13.86 10.77
N GLU A 48 10.47 13.52 10.72
CA GLU A 48 11.24 13.35 9.48
C GLU A 48 10.65 12.25 8.59
N LEU A 49 10.29 11.09 9.17
CA LEU A 49 9.60 10.02 8.46
C LEU A 49 8.22 10.47 7.95
N SER A 50 7.49 11.27 8.71
CA SER A 50 6.19 11.81 8.31
C SER A 50 6.34 12.75 7.09
N TYR A 51 7.43 13.52 7.03
CA TYR A 51 7.76 14.34 5.88
C TYR A 51 8.22 13.49 4.69
N PHE A 52 9.11 12.53 4.89
CA PHE A 52 9.61 11.62 3.87
C PHE A 52 8.47 10.78 3.23
N LEU A 53 7.50 10.34 4.04
CA LEU A 53 6.36 9.51 3.65
C LEU A 53 5.11 10.32 3.25
N ARG A 54 5.25 11.62 3.03
CA ARG A 54 4.15 12.52 2.62
C ARG A 54 3.55 12.14 1.27
N ASP A 55 2.40 12.69 0.97
CA ASP A 55 1.78 12.57 -0.35
C ASP A 55 2.64 13.30 -1.40
N HIS A 56 3.24 12.55 -2.31
CA HIS A 56 4.11 13.12 -3.35
C HIS A 56 3.35 13.86 -4.46
N HIS A 57 2.02 13.73 -4.54
CA HIS A 57 1.19 14.49 -5.48
C HIS A 57 0.83 15.88 -4.94
N SER A 58 0.40 15.95 -3.67
CA SER A 58 -0.02 17.22 -3.06
C SER A 58 1.09 17.90 -2.25
N GLY A 59 2.11 17.17 -1.81
CA GLY A 59 3.13 17.62 -0.88
C GLY A 59 2.67 17.64 0.58
N GLU A 60 1.42 17.32 0.86
CA GLU A 60 0.88 17.30 2.22
C GLU A 60 1.42 16.12 3.04
N LYS A 61 1.64 16.38 4.34
CA LYS A 61 2.07 15.36 5.31
C LYS A 61 1.02 15.12 6.39
N THR A 62 1.05 13.92 6.96
CA THR A 62 0.34 13.58 8.19
C THR A 62 1.29 12.85 9.12
N ALA A 63 0.96 12.78 10.40
CA ALA A 63 1.72 11.94 11.34
C ALA A 63 1.60 10.47 10.89
N ILE A 64 2.76 9.84 10.64
CA ILE A 64 2.79 8.42 10.27
C ILE A 64 2.63 7.57 11.53
N ASP A 65 1.76 6.59 11.45
CA ASP A 65 1.51 5.62 12.53
C ASP A 65 2.79 4.82 12.83
N VAL A 66 3.20 4.80 14.09
CA VAL A 66 4.41 4.07 14.50
C VAL A 66 4.29 2.57 14.29
N GLY A 67 3.06 2.04 14.34
CA GLY A 67 2.79 0.61 14.13
C GLY A 67 3.16 0.15 12.72
N ILE A 68 2.90 0.99 11.69
CA ILE A 68 3.31 0.65 10.33
C ILE A 68 4.83 0.75 10.14
N VAL A 69 5.50 1.70 10.81
CA VAL A 69 6.96 1.81 10.78
C VAL A 69 7.63 0.60 11.45
N ASP A 70 7.11 0.19 12.60
CA ASP A 70 7.56 -1.02 13.31
C ASP A 70 7.26 -2.30 12.51
N PHE A 71 6.15 -2.35 11.79
CA PHE A 71 5.82 -3.49 10.95
C PHE A 71 6.76 -3.59 9.75
N LEU A 72 7.01 -2.48 9.06
CA LEU A 72 7.98 -2.39 7.97
C LEU A 72 9.37 -2.86 8.43
N ALA A 73 9.87 -2.32 9.55
CA ALA A 73 11.18 -2.68 10.09
C ALA A 73 11.26 -4.18 10.41
N ALA A 74 10.23 -4.76 11.05
CA ALA A 74 10.19 -6.18 11.35
C ALA A 74 10.20 -7.06 10.09
N VAL A 75 9.50 -6.64 9.04
CA VAL A 75 9.50 -7.35 7.74
C VAL A 75 10.88 -7.28 7.10
N MET A 76 11.51 -6.11 7.07
CA MET A 76 12.88 -5.95 6.55
C MET A 76 13.89 -6.81 7.31
N ASP A 77 13.84 -6.78 8.65
CA ASP A 77 14.70 -7.58 9.52
C ASP A 77 14.55 -9.08 9.25
N SER A 78 13.31 -9.56 9.08
CA SER A 78 13.02 -10.99 8.88
C SER A 78 13.64 -11.57 7.61
N VAL A 79 13.90 -10.73 6.62
CA VAL A 79 14.51 -11.14 5.35
C VAL A 79 15.94 -10.60 5.17
N GLY A 80 16.49 -9.93 6.20
CA GLY A 80 17.81 -9.31 6.13
C GLY A 80 17.91 -8.18 5.10
N ALA A 81 16.81 -7.50 4.82
CA ALA A 81 16.80 -6.37 3.88
C ALA A 81 17.38 -5.12 4.53
N VAL A 82 18.49 -4.61 4.00
CA VAL A 82 19.21 -3.44 4.53
C VAL A 82 18.51 -2.13 4.12
N LYS A 83 17.82 -2.13 2.97
CA LYS A 83 17.10 -0.98 2.43
C LYS A 83 15.81 -1.39 1.74
N ALA A 84 14.85 -0.47 1.69
CA ALA A 84 13.61 -0.62 0.93
C ALA A 84 13.32 0.62 0.08
N THR A 85 12.62 0.45 -1.04
CA THR A 85 12.11 1.55 -1.85
C THR A 85 10.62 1.73 -1.55
N VAL A 86 10.23 2.93 -1.11
CA VAL A 86 8.84 3.31 -0.87
C VAL A 86 8.24 3.77 -2.20
N LEU A 87 7.14 3.14 -2.60
CA LEU A 87 6.37 3.48 -3.79
C LEU A 87 5.20 4.41 -3.48
N SER A 88 4.60 4.25 -2.30
CA SER A 88 3.53 5.11 -1.80
C SER A 88 3.41 4.97 -0.29
N ALA A 89 3.01 6.05 0.39
CA ALA A 89 2.70 6.01 1.82
C ALA A 89 1.46 6.86 2.10
N PHE A 90 1.55 7.99 2.80
CA PHE A 90 0.40 8.86 3.00
C PHE A 90 -0.16 9.35 1.67
N ARG A 91 -1.48 9.40 1.57
CA ARG A 91 -2.25 10.00 0.46
C ARG A 91 -3.35 10.86 1.03
N THR A 92 -3.51 12.09 0.53
CA THR A 92 -4.72 12.86 0.81
C THR A 92 -5.96 12.14 0.30
N ARG A 93 -7.14 12.52 0.78
CA ARG A 93 -8.40 11.96 0.28
C ARG A 93 -8.59 12.22 -1.22
N GLU A 94 -8.16 13.39 -1.68
CA GLU A 94 -8.19 13.83 -3.07
C GLU A 94 -7.28 12.98 -3.95
N THR A 95 -6.03 12.77 -3.54
CA THR A 95 -5.08 11.88 -4.23
C THR A 95 -5.60 10.45 -4.25
N ASN A 96 -6.11 9.94 -3.13
CA ASN A 96 -6.68 8.59 -3.09
C ASN A 96 -7.90 8.46 -4.00
N ALA A 97 -8.80 9.46 -4.02
CA ALA A 97 -9.96 9.46 -4.88
C ALA A 97 -9.57 9.54 -6.38
N MET A 98 -8.53 10.31 -6.72
CA MET A 98 -7.97 10.35 -8.07
C MET A 98 -7.42 8.97 -8.46
N LEU A 99 -6.60 8.35 -7.60
CA LEU A 99 -6.02 7.02 -7.85
C LEU A 99 -7.10 5.93 -7.92
N ALA A 100 -8.15 5.98 -7.08
CA ALA A 100 -9.25 5.02 -7.14
C ALA A 100 -10.03 5.08 -8.46
N ARG A 101 -10.06 6.24 -9.13
CA ARG A 101 -10.65 6.38 -10.47
C ARG A 101 -9.75 5.87 -11.58
N THR A 102 -8.43 5.98 -11.42
CA THR A 102 -7.46 5.74 -12.51
C THR A 102 -6.66 4.45 -12.34
N THR A 103 -6.65 3.86 -11.14
CA THR A 103 -5.80 2.70 -10.82
C THR A 103 -6.61 1.54 -10.25
N PHE A 104 -6.44 0.34 -10.78
CA PHE A 104 -7.11 -0.86 -10.26
C PHE A 104 -6.60 -1.25 -8.87
N GLY A 105 -7.52 -1.66 -7.97
CA GLY A 105 -7.17 -2.16 -6.64
C GLY A 105 -6.97 -1.08 -5.58
N VAL A 106 -7.20 0.21 -5.89
CA VAL A 106 -7.21 1.27 -4.88
C VAL A 106 -8.58 1.33 -4.22
N ALA A 107 -8.62 1.12 -2.90
CA ALA A 107 -9.82 1.22 -2.10
C ALA A 107 -10.19 2.69 -1.83
N ASP A 108 -11.48 3.02 -1.84
CA ASP A 108 -11.95 4.39 -1.52
C ASP A 108 -11.59 4.78 -0.07
N ASN A 109 -11.68 3.83 0.87
CA ASN A 109 -11.31 4.03 2.28
C ASN A 109 -9.99 3.30 2.60
N SER A 110 -8.91 3.78 2.03
CA SER A 110 -7.57 3.19 2.13
C SER A 110 -6.86 3.57 3.43
N GLN A 111 -6.06 2.67 4.01
CA GLN A 111 -5.20 2.97 5.16
C GLN A 111 -4.12 4.02 4.85
N HIS A 112 -3.79 4.23 3.59
CA HIS A 112 -2.91 5.32 3.15
C HIS A 112 -3.43 6.70 3.57
N ILE A 113 -4.76 6.92 3.57
CA ILE A 113 -5.39 8.20 3.95
C ILE A 113 -5.13 8.56 5.43
N PHE A 114 -4.86 7.55 6.25
CA PHE A 114 -4.66 7.71 7.69
C PHE A 114 -3.20 7.66 8.10
N GLY A 115 -2.25 7.67 7.15
CA GLY A 115 -0.82 7.51 7.44
C GLY A 115 -0.47 6.13 8.04
N ARG A 116 -1.24 5.10 7.73
CA ARG A 116 -1.15 3.75 8.30
C ARG A 116 -0.75 2.70 7.29
N ALA A 117 -0.32 3.08 6.09
CA ALA A 117 0.04 2.13 5.04
C ALA A 117 1.28 2.58 4.28
N ILE A 118 2.04 1.59 3.81
CA ILE A 118 3.21 1.77 2.96
C ILE A 118 3.20 0.71 1.86
N ASP A 119 3.32 1.14 0.61
CA ASP A 119 3.61 0.30 -0.54
C ASP A 119 5.12 0.30 -0.75
N LEU A 120 5.75 -0.88 -0.77
CA LEU A 120 7.21 -0.98 -0.82
C LEU A 120 7.69 -2.03 -1.82
N TYR A 121 8.88 -1.78 -2.35
CA TYR A 121 9.67 -2.69 -3.16
C TYR A 121 10.97 -3.05 -2.43
N LEU A 122 11.35 -4.32 -2.49
CA LEU A 122 12.66 -4.82 -2.08
C LEU A 122 13.37 -5.38 -3.32
N PRO A 123 14.63 -5.04 -3.53
CA PRO A 123 15.37 -5.49 -4.73
C PRO A 123 15.61 -7.00 -4.77
N SER A 124 15.49 -7.67 -3.63
CA SER A 124 15.59 -9.11 -3.48
C SER A 124 14.65 -9.60 -2.38
N ARG A 125 14.26 -10.89 -2.43
CA ARG A 125 13.48 -11.56 -1.37
C ARG A 125 12.10 -10.95 -1.10
N LEU A 126 11.50 -10.26 -2.09
CA LEU A 126 10.20 -9.60 -1.93
C LEU A 126 9.08 -10.63 -1.61
N ASP A 127 9.11 -11.81 -2.24
CA ASP A 127 8.17 -12.91 -1.97
C ASP A 127 8.32 -13.45 -0.54
N GLU A 128 9.55 -13.59 -0.05
CA GLU A 128 9.83 -14.01 1.33
C GLU A 128 9.35 -12.94 2.32
N ALA A 129 9.58 -11.66 2.01
CA ALA A 129 9.09 -10.54 2.82
C ALA A 129 7.55 -10.54 2.91
N MET A 130 6.84 -10.80 1.81
CA MET A 130 5.39 -10.95 1.80
C MET A 130 4.94 -12.10 2.69
N LYS A 131 5.57 -13.28 2.59
CA LYS A 131 5.25 -14.44 3.42
C LYS A 131 5.51 -14.16 4.91
N ALA A 132 6.64 -13.54 5.24
CA ALA A 132 6.98 -13.15 6.60
C ALA A 132 5.98 -12.12 7.16
N ALA A 133 5.63 -11.10 6.37
CA ALA A 133 4.63 -10.10 6.77
C ALA A 133 3.28 -10.74 7.10
N ARG A 134 2.80 -11.67 6.26
CA ARG A 134 1.55 -12.42 6.51
C ARG A 134 1.63 -13.26 7.78
N ALA A 135 2.75 -13.92 8.01
CA ALA A 135 2.95 -14.73 9.21
C ALA A 135 2.99 -13.92 10.50
N MET A 136 3.41 -12.64 10.45
CA MET A 136 3.45 -11.75 11.62
C MET A 136 2.07 -11.34 12.14
N GLN A 137 1.00 -11.41 11.33
CA GLN A 137 -0.38 -11.07 11.72
C GLN A 137 -0.52 -9.67 12.37
N ARG A 138 0.24 -8.67 11.88
CA ARG A 138 0.27 -7.32 12.46
C ARG A 138 -0.66 -6.32 11.79
N GLY A 139 -1.24 -6.67 10.63
CA GLY A 139 -2.11 -5.78 9.88
C GLY A 139 -2.44 -6.31 8.50
N GLY A 140 -2.79 -5.41 7.57
CA GLY A 140 -3.07 -5.77 6.19
C GLY A 140 -1.80 -6.03 5.38
N VAL A 141 -1.82 -7.10 4.56
CA VAL A 141 -0.73 -7.44 3.64
C VAL A 141 -1.28 -7.71 2.25
N GLY A 142 -0.97 -6.81 1.31
CA GLY A 142 -1.29 -6.94 -0.11
C GLY A 142 -0.09 -7.42 -0.91
N TRP A 143 -0.31 -8.40 -1.76
CA TRP A 143 0.69 -8.91 -2.69
C TRP A 143 0.34 -8.53 -4.13
N TYR A 144 1.27 -7.87 -4.82
CA TYR A 144 1.11 -7.38 -6.19
C TYR A 144 2.24 -7.91 -7.08
N PRO A 145 2.21 -9.21 -7.46
CA PRO A 145 3.32 -9.87 -8.14
C PRO A 145 3.67 -9.25 -9.50
N ARG A 146 2.67 -8.83 -10.29
CA ARG A 146 2.93 -8.19 -11.60
C ARG A 146 3.54 -6.79 -11.48
N SER A 147 3.18 -6.06 -10.42
CA SER A 147 3.72 -4.72 -10.15
C SER A 147 4.96 -4.77 -9.25
N ASN A 148 5.34 -5.96 -8.81
CA ASN A 148 6.52 -6.27 -8.02
C ASN A 148 6.64 -5.43 -6.74
N PHE A 149 5.55 -5.37 -5.94
CA PHE A 149 5.55 -4.69 -4.65
C PHE A 149 4.63 -5.38 -3.64
N ILE A 150 4.83 -5.05 -2.38
CA ILE A 150 3.94 -5.41 -1.27
C ILE A 150 3.37 -4.16 -0.62
N HIS A 151 2.10 -4.27 -0.23
CA HIS A 151 1.42 -3.32 0.62
C HIS A 151 1.46 -3.83 2.06
N LEU A 152 1.81 -2.97 2.99
CA LEU A 152 1.70 -3.19 4.43
C LEU A 152 0.82 -2.11 5.04
N ASP A 153 -0.02 -2.45 6.00
CA ASP A 153 -0.73 -1.48 6.82
C ASP A 153 -0.93 -1.95 8.27
N SER A 154 -1.11 -1.02 9.20
CA SER A 154 -1.37 -1.27 10.62
C SER A 154 -2.86 -1.36 10.96
N GLY A 155 -3.73 -1.54 9.96
CA GLY A 155 -5.15 -1.77 10.16
C GLY A 155 -5.48 -3.21 10.58
N PRO A 156 -6.74 -3.64 10.50
CA PRO A 156 -7.13 -5.01 10.82
C PRO A 156 -6.37 -6.04 9.98
N VAL A 157 -6.03 -7.17 10.60
CA VAL A 157 -5.32 -8.27 9.93
C VAL A 157 -6.13 -8.80 8.76
N ARG A 158 -5.56 -8.72 7.56
CA ARG A 158 -6.13 -9.23 6.32
C ARG A 158 -5.06 -9.44 5.26
N ASN A 159 -5.29 -10.38 4.35
CA ASN A 159 -4.36 -10.69 3.29
C ASN A 159 -5.10 -10.74 1.95
N TRP A 160 -4.47 -10.19 0.90
CA TRP A 160 -4.98 -10.31 -0.47
C TRP A 160 -3.85 -10.41 -1.47
N THR A 161 -4.19 -10.83 -2.68
CA THR A 161 -3.28 -10.87 -3.83
C THR A 161 -3.98 -10.27 -5.03
N LEU A 162 -3.32 -9.34 -5.72
CA LEU A 162 -3.74 -8.77 -6.99
C LEU A 162 -2.68 -9.11 -8.05
N ASP A 163 -2.90 -10.26 -8.70
CA ASP A 163 -2.02 -10.80 -9.75
C ASP A 163 -2.38 -10.32 -11.16
N GLY A 164 -3.38 -9.45 -11.28
CA GLY A 164 -3.95 -8.98 -12.55
C GLY A 164 -4.97 -9.92 -13.16
N GLY A 165 -5.19 -11.11 -12.59
CA GLY A 165 -6.21 -12.05 -13.07
C GLY A 165 -7.62 -11.46 -13.01
N GLY A 166 -7.89 -10.57 -12.03
CA GLY A 166 -9.15 -9.84 -11.96
C GLY A 166 -9.40 -8.91 -13.15
N LEU A 167 -8.35 -8.27 -13.68
CA LEU A 167 -8.45 -7.45 -14.90
C LEU A 167 -8.70 -8.33 -16.13
N ASP A 168 -7.99 -9.44 -16.29
CA ASP A 168 -8.17 -10.37 -17.40
C ASP A 168 -9.57 -10.99 -17.38
N GLN A 169 -10.08 -11.39 -16.21
CA GLN A 169 -11.46 -11.86 -16.03
C GLN A 169 -12.50 -10.78 -16.36
N MET A 170 -12.25 -9.54 -15.94
CA MET A 170 -13.09 -8.40 -16.24
C MET A 170 -13.14 -8.14 -17.75
N LEU A 171 -11.98 -8.11 -18.43
CA LEU A 171 -11.87 -7.94 -19.87
C LEU A 171 -12.56 -9.10 -20.62
N LEU A 172 -12.41 -10.33 -20.14
CA LEU A 172 -13.09 -11.50 -20.69
C LEU A 172 -14.62 -11.40 -20.52
N HIS A 173 -15.08 -10.95 -19.38
CA HIS A 173 -16.51 -10.72 -19.11
C HIS A 173 -17.07 -9.62 -20.01
N MET A 174 -16.34 -8.51 -20.19
CA MET A 174 -16.71 -7.45 -21.13
C MET A 174 -16.78 -7.95 -22.57
N ARG A 175 -15.79 -8.74 -23.02
CA ARG A 175 -15.81 -9.35 -24.35
C ARG A 175 -17.05 -10.24 -24.56
N LYS A 176 -17.42 -11.04 -23.54
CA LYS A 176 -18.64 -11.85 -23.58
C LYS A 176 -19.92 -11.01 -23.67
N LEU A 177 -19.99 -9.89 -22.92
CA LEU A 177 -21.14 -8.98 -22.96
C LEU A 177 -21.28 -8.32 -24.33
N VAL A 178 -20.16 -7.93 -24.95
CA VAL A 178 -20.14 -7.37 -26.31
C VAL A 178 -20.51 -8.43 -27.35
N SER A 179 -19.93 -9.65 -27.27
CA SER A 179 -20.19 -10.73 -28.22
C SER A 179 -21.62 -11.26 -28.16
N ASN A 180 -22.28 -11.19 -27.02
CA ASN A 180 -23.67 -11.63 -26.81
C ASN A 180 -24.70 -10.53 -27.16
N GLY A 181 -24.28 -9.43 -27.82
CA GLY A 181 -25.17 -8.33 -28.21
C GLY A 181 -25.69 -7.49 -27.04
N GLY A 182 -25.15 -7.69 -25.81
CA GLY A 182 -25.55 -6.95 -24.62
C GLY A 182 -25.01 -5.51 -24.57
N LEU A 183 -23.96 -5.20 -25.33
CA LEU A 183 -23.31 -3.89 -25.37
C LEU A 183 -22.68 -3.65 -26.73
N THR A 184 -22.89 -2.47 -27.29
CA THR A 184 -22.26 -2.01 -28.54
C THR A 184 -21.41 -0.76 -28.20
N ILE A 185 -20.19 -0.69 -28.71
CA ILE A 185 -19.33 0.49 -28.59
C ILE A 185 -19.63 1.40 -29.78
N SER A 186 -20.05 2.64 -29.55
CA SER A 186 -20.22 3.63 -30.63
C SER A 186 -18.84 4.13 -31.11
N HIS A 187 -18.81 4.66 -32.33
CA HIS A 187 -17.61 5.28 -32.93
C HIS A 187 -17.04 6.46 -32.12
N LYS A 188 -17.79 6.97 -31.13
CA LYS A 188 -17.36 8.04 -30.21
C LYS A 188 -16.95 7.51 -28.81
N GLY A 189 -16.78 6.18 -28.66
CA GLY A 189 -16.46 5.58 -27.35
C GLY A 189 -17.63 5.52 -26.37
N GLU A 190 -18.85 5.83 -26.79
CA GLU A 190 -20.04 5.73 -25.96
C GLU A 190 -20.61 4.31 -26.03
N PHE A 191 -20.93 3.73 -24.88
CA PHE A 191 -21.56 2.42 -24.80
C PHE A 191 -23.06 2.55 -24.96
N LEU A 192 -23.58 1.92 -26.01
CA LEU A 192 -25.01 1.75 -26.22
C LEU A 192 -25.44 0.38 -25.71
N ALA A 193 -26.39 0.34 -24.78
CA ALA A 193 -27.03 -0.91 -24.36
C ALA A 193 -27.81 -1.48 -25.54
N GLY A 194 -27.31 -2.56 -26.12
CA GLY A 194 -28.10 -3.34 -27.10
C GLY A 194 -29.22 -4.06 -26.36
N HIS A 195 -30.44 -3.94 -26.83
CA HIS A 195 -31.70 -4.66 -26.47
C HIS A 195 -31.79 -5.34 -25.11
N ALA A 196 -31.15 -4.78 -24.06
CA ALA A 196 -31.31 -5.24 -22.69
C ALA A 196 -32.72 -4.89 -22.20
N ARG A 197 -33.49 -5.88 -21.80
CA ARG A 197 -34.88 -5.71 -21.31
C ARG A 197 -35.02 -4.85 -20.04
N ARG A 198 -33.92 -4.38 -19.45
CA ARG A 198 -33.89 -3.43 -18.33
C ARG A 198 -32.73 -2.44 -18.47
N PRO A 199 -32.97 -1.14 -18.33
CA PRO A 199 -31.88 -0.14 -18.31
C PRO A 199 -30.97 -0.36 -17.08
N LEU A 200 -29.66 -0.20 -17.29
CA LEU A 200 -28.69 -0.24 -16.21
C LEU A 200 -29.02 0.82 -15.16
N THR A 201 -28.91 0.47 -13.88
CA THR A 201 -29.05 1.42 -12.78
C THR A 201 -27.95 2.48 -12.85
N VAL A 202 -28.16 3.63 -12.21
CA VAL A 202 -27.15 4.71 -12.13
C VAL A 202 -25.82 4.18 -11.57
N GLN A 203 -25.88 3.32 -10.53
CA GLN A 203 -24.68 2.69 -9.96
C GLN A 203 -23.97 1.75 -10.93
N GLN A 204 -24.70 0.95 -11.71
CA GLN A 204 -24.13 0.09 -12.75
C GLN A 204 -23.48 0.90 -13.88
N ARG A 205 -24.08 2.00 -14.30
CA ARG A 205 -23.49 2.92 -15.28
C ARG A 205 -22.22 3.58 -14.76
N LEU A 206 -22.20 4.06 -13.53
CA LEU A 206 -21.02 4.65 -12.88
C LEU A 206 -19.90 3.62 -12.71
N ALA A 207 -20.20 2.40 -12.27
CA ALA A 207 -19.23 1.31 -12.18
C ALA A 207 -18.65 0.96 -13.56
N PHE A 208 -19.48 0.96 -14.59
CA PHE A 208 -19.08 0.67 -15.95
C PHE A 208 -18.19 1.78 -16.56
N HIS A 209 -18.53 3.07 -16.37
CA HIS A 209 -17.67 4.20 -16.78
C HIS A 209 -16.31 4.18 -16.07
N ARG A 210 -16.29 3.87 -14.77
CA ARG A 210 -15.04 3.69 -13.99
C ARG A 210 -14.19 2.55 -14.55
N MET A 211 -14.83 1.48 -14.99
CA MET A 211 -14.17 0.29 -15.55
C MET A 211 -13.50 0.59 -16.89
N ILE A 212 -14.17 1.37 -17.76
CA ILE A 212 -13.66 1.73 -19.10
C ILE A 212 -12.50 2.72 -19.01
N ALA A 213 -12.67 3.82 -18.28
CA ALA A 213 -11.59 4.80 -18.08
C ALA A 213 -10.31 4.13 -17.59
N LYS A 214 -10.45 3.07 -16.79
CA LYS A 214 -9.38 2.26 -16.28
C LYS A 214 -8.75 1.33 -17.32
N ALA A 215 -9.55 0.74 -18.20
CA ALA A 215 -9.07 -0.13 -19.29
C ALA A 215 -8.33 0.69 -20.37
N GLU A 216 -8.84 1.89 -20.71
CA GLU A 216 -8.20 2.80 -21.67
C GLU A 216 -6.87 3.36 -21.16
N PHE A 217 -6.78 3.70 -19.87
CA PHE A 217 -5.53 4.13 -19.25
C PHE A 217 -4.45 3.04 -19.28
N LEU A 218 -4.83 1.77 -19.13
CA LEU A 218 -3.91 0.63 -19.17
C LEU A 218 -3.52 0.25 -20.61
N ALA A 219 -4.40 0.48 -21.58
CA ALA A 219 -4.14 0.24 -23.00
C ALA A 219 -3.25 1.32 -23.64
N GLY A 220 -3.22 2.53 -23.13
CA GLY A 220 -2.42 3.65 -23.63
C GLY A 220 -0.96 3.72 -23.12
N ARG A 221 -0.51 2.74 -22.36
CA ARG A 221 0.88 2.63 -21.87
C ARG A 221 1.67 1.58 -22.68
N HIS A 222 1.80 1.80 -23.96
CA HIS A 222 2.82 1.16 -24.79
C HIS A 222 3.78 2.19 -25.36
#